data_46b64260ca0b50cdb60ca1c60c88fca0
#
_entry.id   46b64260ca0b50cdb60ca1c60c88fca0
#
_cell.length_a   1.000
_cell.length_b   1.000
_cell.length_c   1.000
_cell.angle_alpha   90.00
_cell.angle_beta   90.00
_cell.angle_gamma   90.00
#
_symmetry.space_group_name_H-M   'P 1'
#
loop_
_entity.id
_entity.type
_entity.pdbx_description
1 polymer ?
#
loop_
_entity_poly.entity_id
_entity_poly.type
_entity_poly.pdbx_seq_one_letter_code
_entity_poly.pdbx_strand_id
1 'polypeptide(L)'
;MRVRHTKLLSLLFSLTTILLHAGEIPTDTLLAHFYNRAANLMEEGHYDEAQRSFDSAFATRNVKHSFMYPILLNEQATLLIYVGKTEEAFAMKKNVLPYLPQINDLEKHISVYNDLGLLYRQHQMNDSTLYYYNKALDSALQYGDESWIAHICNNVSILYFNIRQLDEAEKYTDMAAEHAARTEDPFVAFTTWQIRATIKAELNKLDDAEKSNRKAWNIACHGEGNEDLWKIRCLPGMLRLFERKEQPDSIDHYLKLGNKLLQRVPSNSIAAIGFIQSRAATETNRKNYARALKDFHWLRNRKTGTEPKTLFTQMARCYDALGNPKLAYTYMDSARMWTDTLAQHNLTQQMAEFNVKYHTQEKELEIAHLQQEQLEHQAFLLKASIAVALLSGLALITLLTLRHKKRIAEKKIELLKQENELNSARRYIEGLEEECKYFAKELHDGIANDLLGLQMKIETSASKGNEQELASLVSKLRNNVRNISHELMPPEFEHLSLDQILDRYAAKLAENTGIEVSYHPTENNASRHLPNETAYELYRIVQELTMNIVKHASASHIVISLRADNENKYTLQITDNGKNANKQQTATNNNDGIGLRTVNDRIRAINATANVCSSTENNVFTLLLNINE
;
A
#
# COMPACT_ATOMS: atom_id res chain seq x y z
N MET A 1 -25.44 -2.33 8.41
CA MET A 1 -24.65 -3.40 9.07
C MET A 1 -25.45 -4.36 9.97
N ARG A 2 -26.74 -4.16 10.14
CA ARG A 2 -27.59 -4.85 11.17
C ARG A 2 -28.13 -6.25 10.83
N VAL A 3 -27.93 -6.83 9.65
CA VAL A 3 -28.75 -8.01 9.29
C VAL A 3 -27.93 -9.29 9.00
N ARG A 4 -26.62 -9.26 8.88
CA ARG A 4 -25.83 -10.45 8.49
C ARG A 4 -25.10 -11.17 9.64
N HIS A 5 -24.76 -10.49 10.73
CA HIS A 5 -24.08 -11.13 11.87
C HIS A 5 -24.98 -12.11 12.67
N THR A 6 -26.29 -11.92 12.61
CA THR A 6 -27.26 -12.76 13.37
C THR A 6 -27.46 -14.16 12.79
N LYS A 7 -27.16 -14.41 11.51
CA LYS A 7 -27.45 -15.71 10.88
C LYS A 7 -26.40 -16.79 11.10
N LEU A 8 -25.13 -16.45 11.26
CA LEU A 8 -24.08 -17.46 11.51
C LEU A 8 -24.05 -17.91 12.98
N LEU A 9 -24.32 -16.99 13.90
CA LEU A 9 -24.40 -17.28 15.34
C LEU A 9 -25.71 -17.97 15.73
N SER A 10 -26.81 -17.78 15.00
CA SER A 10 -28.07 -18.49 15.24
C SER A 10 -27.95 -19.99 14.89
N LEU A 11 -27.06 -20.38 13.96
CA LEU A 11 -26.80 -21.79 13.66
C LEU A 11 -25.98 -22.48 14.76
N LEU A 12 -25.06 -21.77 15.42
CA LEU A 12 -24.35 -22.26 16.60
C LEU A 12 -25.27 -22.38 17.84
N PHE A 13 -26.24 -21.48 17.96
CA PHE A 13 -27.21 -21.53 19.05
C PHE A 13 -28.21 -22.69 18.92
N SER A 14 -28.57 -23.12 17.72
CA SER A 14 -29.48 -24.25 17.49
C SER A 14 -28.82 -25.63 17.71
N LEU A 15 -27.48 -25.73 17.66
CA LEU A 15 -26.74 -26.97 17.99
C LEU A 15 -26.48 -27.14 19.50
N THR A 16 -26.52 -26.07 20.28
CA THR A 16 -26.24 -26.11 21.74
C THR A 16 -27.43 -26.45 22.60
N THR A 17 -28.65 -26.43 22.05
CA THR A 17 -29.90 -26.80 22.82
C THR A 17 -30.08 -28.31 23.00
N ILE A 18 -29.22 -29.18 22.44
CA ILE A 18 -29.36 -30.66 22.53
C ILE A 18 -28.48 -31.28 23.62
N LEU A 19 -27.55 -30.55 24.24
CA LEU A 19 -26.61 -31.08 25.26
C LEU A 19 -26.71 -30.36 26.61
N LEU A 20 -27.94 -30.23 27.16
CA LEU A 20 -28.16 -29.85 28.55
C LEU A 20 -28.18 -31.10 29.43
N HIS A 21 -27.01 -31.64 29.77
CA HIS A 21 -26.79 -32.45 30.96
C HIS A 21 -25.55 -31.97 31.69
N ALA A 22 -25.81 -31.30 32.81
CA ALA A 22 -24.93 -31.06 33.96
C ALA A 22 -23.49 -30.62 33.71
N GLY A 23 -23.19 -29.37 34.06
CA GLY A 23 -21.88 -28.96 34.53
C GLY A 23 -21.37 -27.70 33.87
N GLU A 24 -20.47 -27.60 33.09
CA GLU A 24 -19.77 -26.37 32.69
C GLU A 24 -20.23 -25.88 31.31
N ILE A 25 -20.54 -24.58 31.19
CA ILE A 25 -20.77 -23.94 29.89
C ILE A 25 -19.49 -24.15 29.06
N PRO A 26 -19.58 -24.71 27.83
CA PRO A 26 -18.38 -24.85 26.97
C PRO A 26 -17.64 -23.53 26.85
N THR A 27 -16.31 -23.57 26.96
CA THR A 27 -15.44 -22.37 26.91
C THR A 27 -15.78 -21.46 25.74
N ASP A 28 -15.99 -22.03 24.55
CA ASP A 28 -16.28 -21.27 23.33
C ASP A 28 -17.65 -20.59 23.38
N THR A 29 -18.65 -21.18 24.03
CA THR A 29 -19.96 -20.55 24.22
C THR A 29 -19.88 -19.34 25.16
N LEU A 30 -19.11 -19.46 26.24
CA LEU A 30 -18.85 -18.38 27.17
C LEU A 30 -18.07 -17.23 26.50
N LEU A 31 -17.05 -17.55 25.71
CA LEU A 31 -16.27 -16.59 24.97
C LEU A 31 -17.10 -15.87 23.91
N ALA A 32 -17.99 -16.59 23.20
CA ALA A 32 -18.93 -16.00 22.27
C ALA A 32 -19.92 -15.03 22.95
N HIS A 33 -20.34 -15.32 24.17
CA HIS A 33 -21.18 -14.41 24.96
C HIS A 33 -20.42 -13.10 25.27
N PHE A 34 -19.19 -13.19 25.76
CA PHE A 34 -18.38 -11.99 26.03
C PHE A 34 -18.07 -11.19 24.76
N TYR A 35 -17.77 -11.87 23.66
CA TYR A 35 -17.56 -11.25 22.35
C TYR A 35 -18.79 -10.44 21.89
N ASN A 36 -19.97 -11.07 21.87
CA ASN A 36 -21.20 -10.42 21.43
C ASN A 36 -21.55 -9.22 22.33
N ARG A 37 -21.36 -9.37 23.65
CA ARG A 37 -21.57 -8.26 24.59
C ARG A 37 -20.60 -7.11 24.30
N ALA A 38 -19.31 -7.39 24.08
CA ALA A 38 -18.33 -6.37 23.77
C ALA A 38 -18.65 -5.67 22.44
N ALA A 39 -19.01 -6.43 21.41
CA ALA A 39 -19.37 -5.88 20.09
C ALA A 39 -20.58 -4.92 20.18
N ASN A 40 -21.64 -5.33 20.86
CA ASN A 40 -22.81 -4.46 21.06
C ASN A 40 -22.46 -3.17 21.83
N LEU A 41 -21.65 -3.29 22.89
CA LEU A 41 -21.19 -2.13 23.67
C LEU A 41 -20.30 -1.19 22.84
N MET A 42 -19.50 -1.73 21.93
CA MET A 42 -18.71 -0.91 21.00
C MET A 42 -19.59 -0.15 20.00
N GLU A 43 -20.65 -0.77 19.47
CA GLU A 43 -21.63 -0.12 18.60
C GLU A 43 -22.38 1.02 19.32
N GLU A 44 -22.68 0.83 20.61
CA GLU A 44 -23.32 1.83 21.45
C GLU A 44 -22.35 2.93 21.94
N GLY A 45 -21.04 2.78 21.71
CA GLY A 45 -20.00 3.71 22.14
C GLY A 45 -19.60 3.57 23.63
N HIS A 46 -20.01 2.47 24.29
CA HIS A 46 -19.70 2.16 25.69
C HIS A 46 -18.35 1.44 25.81
N TYR A 47 -17.26 2.09 25.40
CA TYR A 47 -15.94 1.47 25.21
C TYR A 47 -15.33 0.90 26.52
N ASP A 48 -15.54 1.56 27.67
CA ASP A 48 -15.03 1.07 28.96
C ASP A 48 -15.71 -0.24 29.38
N GLU A 49 -16.99 -0.41 29.05
CA GLU A 49 -17.71 -1.64 29.34
C GLU A 49 -17.37 -2.75 28.37
N ALA A 50 -17.15 -2.41 27.10
CA ALA A 50 -16.63 -3.32 26.10
C ALA A 50 -15.27 -3.88 26.52
N GLN A 51 -14.35 -3.01 27.01
CA GLN A 51 -13.05 -3.45 27.52
C GLN A 51 -13.19 -4.44 28.67
N ARG A 52 -14.07 -4.17 29.64
CA ARG A 52 -14.33 -5.12 30.75
C ARG A 52 -14.86 -6.48 30.26
N SER A 53 -15.64 -6.49 29.19
CA SER A 53 -16.11 -7.73 28.58
C SER A 53 -14.99 -8.53 27.95
N PHE A 54 -14.06 -7.88 27.24
CA PHE A 54 -12.85 -8.52 26.72
C PHE A 54 -11.93 -9.02 27.84
N ASP A 55 -11.71 -8.23 28.90
CA ASP A 55 -10.92 -8.66 30.07
C ASP A 55 -11.49 -9.94 30.69
N SER A 56 -12.81 -10.04 30.78
CA SER A 56 -13.51 -11.23 31.26
C SER A 56 -13.31 -12.43 30.33
N ALA A 57 -13.33 -12.20 29.00
CA ALA A 57 -13.06 -13.24 28.03
C ALA A 57 -11.63 -13.79 28.15
N PHE A 58 -10.64 -12.89 28.26
CA PHE A 58 -9.23 -13.29 28.37
C PHE A 58 -8.86 -13.90 29.72
N ALA A 59 -9.64 -13.65 30.78
CA ALA A 59 -9.50 -14.31 32.08
C ALA A 59 -10.04 -15.76 32.08
N THR A 60 -10.76 -16.16 31.03
CA THR A 60 -11.33 -17.51 30.91
C THR A 60 -10.22 -18.56 30.77
N ARG A 61 -10.35 -19.66 31.52
CA ARG A 61 -9.40 -20.76 31.48
C ARG A 61 -9.27 -21.35 30.07
N ASN A 62 -8.05 -21.59 29.62
CA ASN A 62 -7.74 -22.17 28.31
C ASN A 62 -8.16 -21.31 27.08
N VAL A 63 -8.43 -20.02 27.24
CA VAL A 63 -8.83 -19.11 26.14
C VAL A 63 -7.89 -19.21 24.94
N LYS A 64 -6.58 -19.35 25.14
CA LYS A 64 -5.57 -19.43 24.07
C LYS A 64 -5.70 -20.65 23.16
N HIS A 65 -6.39 -21.70 23.62
CA HIS A 65 -6.64 -22.93 22.85
C HIS A 65 -8.00 -22.91 22.14
N SER A 66 -8.80 -21.87 22.36
CA SER A 66 -10.09 -21.67 21.70
C SER A 66 -9.90 -21.08 20.30
N PHE A 67 -10.72 -21.50 19.34
CA PHE A 67 -10.80 -20.87 18.01
C PHE A 67 -11.27 -19.40 18.11
N MET A 68 -11.94 -19.00 19.20
CA MET A 68 -12.35 -17.63 19.48
C MET A 68 -11.20 -16.71 19.86
N TYR A 69 -10.06 -17.24 20.28
CA TYR A 69 -8.93 -16.43 20.77
C TYR A 69 -8.44 -15.38 19.77
N PRO A 70 -8.13 -15.70 18.51
CA PRO A 70 -7.71 -14.70 17.54
C PRO A 70 -8.82 -13.72 17.17
N ILE A 71 -10.09 -14.13 17.23
CA ILE A 71 -11.24 -13.25 16.99
C ILE A 71 -11.34 -12.21 18.11
N LEU A 72 -11.22 -12.64 19.37
CA LEU A 72 -11.21 -11.76 20.54
C LEU A 72 -10.03 -10.77 20.49
N LEU A 73 -8.82 -11.26 20.13
CA LEU A 73 -7.65 -10.38 19.94
C LEU A 73 -7.91 -9.32 18.88
N ASN A 74 -8.50 -9.71 17.75
CA ASN A 74 -8.83 -8.80 16.67
C ASN A 74 -9.78 -7.69 17.11
N GLU A 75 -10.89 -8.06 17.75
CA GLU A 75 -11.91 -7.10 18.15
C GLU A 75 -11.45 -6.21 19.31
N GLN A 76 -10.71 -6.74 20.28
CA GLN A 76 -10.11 -5.91 21.32
C GLN A 76 -9.10 -4.91 20.73
N ALA A 77 -8.29 -5.33 19.76
CA ALA A 77 -7.39 -4.41 19.08
C ALA A 77 -8.15 -3.31 18.33
N THR A 78 -9.30 -3.64 17.73
CA THR A 78 -10.19 -2.64 17.11
C THR A 78 -10.76 -1.66 18.16
N LEU A 79 -11.16 -2.14 19.33
CA LEU A 79 -11.55 -1.26 20.45
C LEU A 79 -10.41 -0.33 20.84
N LEU A 80 -9.18 -0.83 20.94
CA LEU A 80 -8.02 -0.02 21.29
C LEU A 80 -7.74 1.08 20.26
N ILE A 81 -8.01 0.82 18.97
CA ILE A 81 -7.97 1.85 17.92
C ILE A 81 -8.99 2.95 18.20
N TYR A 82 -10.24 2.60 18.52
CA TYR A 82 -11.30 3.57 18.81
C TYR A 82 -11.02 4.45 20.03
N VAL A 83 -10.38 3.89 21.06
CA VAL A 83 -10.00 4.65 22.27
C VAL A 83 -8.63 5.34 22.14
N GLY A 84 -7.97 5.25 20.98
CA GLY A 84 -6.71 5.93 20.68
C GLY A 84 -5.45 5.27 21.26
N LYS A 85 -5.53 4.04 21.77
CA LYS A 85 -4.39 3.26 22.26
C LYS A 85 -3.71 2.50 21.12
N THR A 86 -3.14 3.26 20.18
CA THR A 86 -2.69 2.74 18.88
C THR A 86 -1.50 1.78 18.98
N GLU A 87 -0.57 2.00 19.93
CA GLU A 87 0.59 1.11 20.13
C GLU A 87 0.17 -0.28 20.63
N GLU A 88 -0.74 -0.31 21.62
CA GLU A 88 -1.28 -1.56 22.15
C GLU A 88 -2.08 -2.31 21.06
N ALA A 89 -2.90 -1.58 20.31
CA ALA A 89 -3.65 -2.12 19.18
C ALA A 89 -2.73 -2.72 18.11
N PHE A 90 -1.63 -2.03 17.80
CA PHE A 90 -0.68 -2.46 16.80
C PHE A 90 0.01 -3.78 17.17
N ALA A 91 0.49 -3.88 18.42
CA ALA A 91 1.07 -5.11 18.92
C ALA A 91 0.06 -6.27 18.89
N MET A 92 -1.18 -5.98 19.28
CA MET A 92 -2.25 -6.98 19.32
C MET A 92 -2.68 -7.46 17.93
N LYS A 93 -2.85 -6.54 16.96
CA LYS A 93 -3.16 -6.90 15.55
C LYS A 93 -2.06 -7.77 14.91
N LYS A 94 -0.78 -7.48 15.20
CA LYS A 94 0.33 -8.35 14.75
C LYS A 94 0.23 -9.76 15.33
N ASN A 95 -0.20 -9.90 16.57
CA ASN A 95 -0.40 -11.19 17.22
C ASN A 95 -1.55 -12.01 16.62
N VAL A 96 -2.46 -11.41 15.86
CA VAL A 96 -3.51 -12.13 15.12
C VAL A 96 -2.99 -12.78 13.84
N LEU A 97 -1.98 -12.19 13.19
CA LEU A 97 -1.47 -12.63 11.87
C LEU A 97 -1.17 -14.14 11.77
N PRO A 98 -0.51 -14.80 12.77
CA PRO A 98 -0.22 -16.23 12.69
C PRO A 98 -1.48 -17.10 12.66
N TYR A 99 -2.60 -16.59 13.15
CA TYR A 99 -3.87 -17.33 13.22
C TYR A 99 -4.76 -17.12 11.99
N LEU A 100 -4.51 -16.09 11.17
CA LEU A 100 -5.35 -15.77 10.00
C LEU A 100 -5.55 -16.97 9.06
N PRO A 101 -4.54 -17.81 8.74
CA PRO A 101 -4.73 -18.96 7.87
C PRO A 101 -5.72 -20.01 8.40
N GLN A 102 -5.99 -19.98 9.71
CA GLN A 102 -6.92 -20.89 10.38
C GLN A 102 -8.34 -20.29 10.49
N ILE A 103 -8.49 -18.99 10.22
CA ILE A 103 -9.78 -18.28 10.27
C ILE A 103 -10.41 -18.36 8.88
N ASN A 104 -11.42 -19.20 8.73
CA ASN A 104 -12.16 -19.32 7.47
C ASN A 104 -13.26 -18.25 7.36
N ASP A 105 -12.88 -16.98 7.52
CA ASP A 105 -13.74 -15.80 7.46
C ASP A 105 -12.98 -14.65 6.79
N LEU A 106 -13.28 -14.40 5.53
CA LEU A 106 -12.62 -13.35 4.74
C LEU A 106 -12.86 -11.95 5.31
N GLU A 107 -14.01 -11.71 5.94
CA GLU A 107 -14.30 -10.40 6.55
C GLU A 107 -13.31 -10.11 7.69
N LYS A 108 -12.92 -11.12 8.47
CA LYS A 108 -11.90 -10.97 9.51
C LYS A 108 -10.52 -10.71 8.91
N HIS A 109 -10.17 -11.37 7.81
CA HIS A 109 -8.92 -11.08 7.08
C HIS A 109 -8.90 -9.62 6.61
N ILE A 110 -9.99 -9.14 6.00
CA ILE A 110 -10.13 -7.75 5.54
C ILE A 110 -9.92 -6.79 6.71
N SER A 111 -10.63 -7.01 7.81
CA SER A 111 -10.54 -6.17 9.01
C SER A 111 -9.11 -6.09 9.56
N VAL A 112 -8.45 -7.25 9.75
CA VAL A 112 -7.09 -7.31 10.28
C VAL A 112 -6.10 -6.58 9.38
N TYR A 113 -6.15 -6.85 8.07
CA TYR A 113 -5.23 -6.21 7.12
C TYR A 113 -5.50 -4.71 6.98
N ASN A 114 -6.77 -4.29 6.93
CA ASN A 114 -7.13 -2.88 6.88
C ASN A 114 -6.64 -2.12 8.12
N ASP A 115 -6.85 -2.68 9.30
CA ASP A 115 -6.44 -2.06 10.55
C ASP A 115 -4.91 -2.00 10.69
N LEU A 116 -4.20 -3.05 10.27
CA LEU A 116 -2.74 -3.02 10.18
C LEU A 116 -2.27 -1.93 9.20
N GLY A 117 -2.90 -1.83 8.02
CA GLY A 117 -2.62 -0.75 7.08
C GLY A 117 -2.83 0.63 7.70
N LEU A 118 -3.93 0.83 8.44
CA LEU A 118 -4.22 2.07 9.16
C LEU A 118 -3.14 2.39 10.21
N LEU A 119 -2.76 1.40 11.01
CA LEU A 119 -1.76 1.55 12.07
C LEU A 119 -0.37 1.83 11.50
N TYR A 120 0.06 1.11 10.44
CA TYR A 120 1.30 1.41 9.73
C TYR A 120 1.30 2.82 9.11
N ARG A 121 0.15 3.29 8.59
CA ARG A 121 0.00 4.66 8.09
C ARG A 121 0.20 5.71 9.19
N GLN A 122 -0.30 5.46 10.40
CA GLN A 122 -0.09 6.35 11.54
C GLN A 122 1.39 6.44 11.92
N HIS A 123 2.14 5.35 11.74
CA HIS A 123 3.59 5.31 11.90
C HIS A 123 4.37 5.81 10.66
N GLN A 124 3.68 6.31 9.64
CA GLN A 124 4.26 6.81 8.38
C GLN A 124 5.08 5.77 7.58
N MET A 125 4.83 4.49 7.82
CA MET A 125 5.46 3.35 7.16
C MET A 125 4.71 3.01 5.86
N ASN A 126 4.91 3.81 4.83
CA ASN A 126 4.09 3.80 3.62
C ASN A 126 4.12 2.45 2.88
N ASP A 127 5.28 1.77 2.81
CA ASP A 127 5.41 0.48 2.13
C ASP A 127 4.61 -0.60 2.84
N SER A 128 4.74 -0.69 4.17
CA SER A 128 3.96 -1.62 4.98
C SER A 128 2.46 -1.30 4.92
N THR A 129 2.11 0.00 4.92
CA THR A 129 0.73 0.46 4.75
C THR A 129 0.14 -0.06 3.44
N LEU A 130 0.84 0.15 2.33
CA LEU A 130 0.39 -0.28 1.01
C LEU A 130 0.31 -1.80 0.91
N TYR A 131 1.29 -2.51 1.48
CA TYR A 131 1.29 -3.97 1.52
C TYR A 131 0.02 -4.52 2.20
N TYR A 132 -0.32 -4.00 3.39
CA TYR A 132 -1.49 -4.49 4.12
C TYR A 132 -2.81 -4.04 3.50
N TYR A 133 -2.89 -2.82 2.95
CA TYR A 133 -4.08 -2.39 2.22
C TYR A 133 -4.30 -3.22 0.95
N ASN A 134 -3.26 -3.60 0.21
CA ASN A 134 -3.39 -4.48 -0.93
C ASN A 134 -3.90 -5.86 -0.52
N LYS A 135 -3.38 -6.45 0.57
CA LYS A 135 -3.92 -7.70 1.11
C LYS A 135 -5.39 -7.58 1.54
N ALA A 136 -5.76 -6.47 2.16
CA ALA A 136 -7.15 -6.19 2.49
C ALA A 136 -8.03 -6.08 1.25
N LEU A 137 -7.54 -5.40 0.20
CA LEU A 137 -8.25 -5.23 -1.06
C LEU A 137 -8.45 -6.56 -1.79
N ASP A 138 -7.40 -7.40 -1.88
CA ASP A 138 -7.49 -8.73 -2.47
C ASP A 138 -8.54 -9.58 -1.76
N SER A 139 -8.54 -9.56 -0.42
CA SER A 139 -9.54 -10.27 0.38
C SER A 139 -10.94 -9.70 0.19
N ALA A 140 -11.09 -8.38 0.08
CA ALA A 140 -12.38 -7.72 -0.14
C ALA A 140 -12.96 -8.01 -1.53
N LEU A 141 -12.12 -8.04 -2.56
CA LEU A 141 -12.49 -8.44 -3.92
C LEU A 141 -12.94 -9.89 -3.97
N GLN A 142 -12.26 -10.78 -3.24
CA GLN A 142 -12.66 -12.19 -3.12
C GLN A 142 -13.98 -12.34 -2.32
N TYR A 143 -14.18 -11.52 -1.29
CA TYR A 143 -15.40 -11.52 -0.48
C TYR A 143 -16.60 -10.95 -1.25
N GLY A 144 -16.36 -10.00 -2.16
CA GLY A 144 -17.36 -9.41 -3.05
C GLY A 144 -18.26 -8.36 -2.36
N ASP A 145 -17.83 -7.77 -1.25
CA ASP A 145 -18.58 -6.72 -0.56
C ASP A 145 -18.19 -5.33 -1.06
N GLU A 146 -19.13 -4.64 -1.66
CA GLU A 146 -18.95 -3.31 -2.25
C GLU A 146 -18.49 -2.26 -1.24
N SER A 147 -18.97 -2.35 0.02
CA SER A 147 -18.60 -1.41 1.09
C SER A 147 -17.13 -1.56 1.49
N TRP A 148 -16.67 -2.81 1.67
CA TRP A 148 -15.27 -3.07 2.02
C TRP A 148 -14.32 -2.66 0.91
N ILE A 149 -14.65 -2.99 -0.35
CA ILE A 149 -13.81 -2.60 -1.50
C ILE A 149 -13.69 -1.08 -1.57
N ALA A 150 -14.82 -0.35 -1.51
CA ALA A 150 -14.82 1.10 -1.51
C ALA A 150 -14.03 1.69 -0.34
N HIS A 151 -14.21 1.14 0.87
CA HIS A 151 -13.51 1.60 2.07
C HIS A 151 -12.00 1.46 1.97
N ILE A 152 -11.50 0.31 1.49
CA ILE A 152 -10.06 0.07 1.35
C ILE A 152 -9.48 0.92 0.23
N CYS A 153 -10.16 1.01 -0.92
CA CYS A 153 -9.75 1.90 -2.00
C CYS A 153 -9.66 3.36 -1.54
N ASN A 154 -10.57 3.82 -0.66
CA ASN A 154 -10.49 5.12 -0.02
C ASN A 154 -9.20 5.26 0.81
N ASN A 155 -8.86 4.26 1.61
CA ASN A 155 -7.66 4.28 2.44
C ASN A 155 -6.39 4.33 1.59
N VAL A 156 -6.33 3.56 0.51
CA VAL A 156 -5.22 3.57 -0.46
C VAL A 156 -5.14 4.92 -1.17
N SER A 157 -6.28 5.48 -1.60
CA SER A 157 -6.30 6.79 -2.27
C SER A 157 -5.81 7.91 -1.36
N ILE A 158 -6.17 7.88 -0.06
CA ILE A 158 -5.67 8.83 0.94
C ILE A 158 -4.16 8.67 1.14
N LEU A 159 -3.63 7.44 1.17
CA LEU A 159 -2.20 7.20 1.25
C LEU A 159 -1.48 7.87 0.08
N TYR A 160 -1.90 7.58 -1.16
CA TYR A 160 -1.30 8.16 -2.36
C TYR A 160 -1.45 9.68 -2.42
N PHE A 161 -2.59 10.21 -1.99
CA PHE A 161 -2.80 11.66 -1.86
C PHE A 161 -1.80 12.30 -0.89
N ASN A 162 -1.57 11.69 0.27
CA ASN A 162 -0.65 12.21 1.29
C ASN A 162 0.80 12.21 0.83
N ILE A 163 1.20 11.22 0.04
CA ILE A 163 2.55 11.14 -0.55
C ILE A 163 2.65 11.88 -1.89
N ARG A 164 1.63 12.66 -2.25
CA ARG A 164 1.55 13.48 -3.46
C ARG A 164 1.57 12.71 -4.79
N GLN A 165 1.17 11.46 -4.77
CA GLN A 165 0.94 10.65 -5.97
C GLN A 165 -0.51 10.79 -6.45
N LEU A 166 -0.80 11.93 -7.03
CA LEU A 166 -2.18 12.29 -7.32
C LEU A 166 -2.84 11.40 -8.39
N ASP A 167 -2.08 10.90 -9.35
CA ASP A 167 -2.59 10.02 -10.40
C ASP A 167 -3.03 8.66 -9.82
N GLU A 168 -2.20 8.08 -8.95
CA GLU A 168 -2.58 6.85 -8.25
C GLU A 168 -3.74 7.09 -7.26
N ALA A 169 -3.74 8.24 -6.57
CA ALA A 169 -4.85 8.62 -5.71
C ALA A 169 -6.16 8.75 -6.50
N GLU A 170 -6.12 9.34 -7.71
CA GLU A 170 -7.27 9.44 -8.60
C GLU A 170 -7.83 8.07 -8.99
N LYS A 171 -6.96 7.17 -9.43
CA LYS A 171 -7.31 5.82 -9.81
C LYS A 171 -8.06 5.08 -8.70
N TYR A 172 -7.47 5.05 -7.49
CA TYR A 172 -8.09 4.34 -6.38
C TYR A 172 -9.37 5.02 -5.89
N THR A 173 -9.47 6.35 -5.96
CA THR A 173 -10.71 7.03 -5.60
C THR A 173 -11.81 6.88 -6.66
N ASP A 174 -11.46 6.73 -7.95
CA ASP A 174 -12.44 6.42 -8.99
C ASP A 174 -12.95 4.98 -8.85
N MET A 175 -12.07 4.01 -8.55
CA MET A 175 -12.45 2.65 -8.20
C MET A 175 -13.34 2.63 -6.95
N ALA A 176 -12.96 3.36 -5.88
CA ALA A 176 -13.80 3.48 -4.70
C ALA A 176 -15.19 4.03 -5.02
N ALA A 177 -15.29 5.03 -5.90
CA ALA A 177 -16.55 5.66 -6.29
C ALA A 177 -17.46 4.72 -7.10
N GLU A 178 -16.89 3.80 -7.88
CA GLU A 178 -17.61 2.76 -8.60
C GLU A 178 -18.30 1.78 -7.66
N HIS A 179 -17.56 1.30 -6.65
CA HIS A 179 -18.10 0.42 -5.63
C HIS A 179 -19.04 1.14 -4.66
N ALA A 180 -18.72 2.39 -4.29
CA ALA A 180 -19.58 3.21 -3.43
C ALA A 180 -20.93 3.57 -4.07
N ALA A 181 -21.05 3.51 -5.38
CA ALA A 181 -22.32 3.70 -6.06
C ALA A 181 -23.26 2.49 -5.93
N ARG A 182 -22.73 1.32 -5.55
CA ARG A 182 -23.46 0.05 -5.39
C ARG A 182 -23.63 -0.36 -3.92
N THR A 183 -22.94 0.31 -3.00
CA THR A 183 -23.04 -0.02 -1.56
C THR A 183 -24.36 0.49 -0.96
N GLU A 184 -24.90 -0.28 -0.03
CA GLU A 184 -26.02 0.14 0.82
C GLU A 184 -25.57 0.95 2.06
N ASP A 185 -24.25 1.04 2.31
CA ASP A 185 -23.69 1.80 3.44
C ASP A 185 -23.56 3.30 3.08
N PRO A 186 -24.45 4.17 3.64
CA PRO A 186 -24.44 5.58 3.31
C PRO A 186 -23.18 6.30 3.82
N PHE A 187 -22.53 5.78 4.88
CA PHE A 187 -21.31 6.39 5.42
C PHE A 187 -20.12 6.15 4.49
N VAL A 188 -19.97 4.93 3.96
CA VAL A 188 -18.92 4.60 2.99
C VAL A 188 -19.14 5.40 1.70
N ALA A 189 -20.37 5.45 1.19
CA ALA A 189 -20.69 6.24 0.00
C ALA A 189 -20.38 7.74 0.22
N PHE A 190 -20.82 8.31 1.32
CA PHE A 190 -20.56 9.70 1.69
C PHE A 190 -19.06 10.02 1.74
N THR A 191 -18.31 9.18 2.46
CA THR A 191 -16.86 9.38 2.65
C THR A 191 -16.11 9.27 1.31
N THR A 192 -16.49 8.32 0.47
CA THR A 192 -15.91 8.15 -0.87
C THR A 192 -16.09 9.40 -1.73
N TRP A 193 -17.31 9.93 -1.80
CA TRP A 193 -17.55 11.14 -2.61
C TRP A 193 -16.81 12.36 -2.09
N GLN A 194 -16.58 12.47 -0.77
CA GLN A 194 -15.77 13.55 -0.19
C GLN A 194 -14.29 13.43 -0.56
N ILE A 195 -13.73 12.22 -0.45
CA ILE A 195 -12.32 11.96 -0.80
C ILE A 195 -12.12 12.23 -2.29
N ARG A 196 -13.02 11.71 -3.12
CA ARG A 196 -12.97 11.92 -4.58
C ARG A 196 -13.04 13.40 -4.93
N ALA A 197 -13.94 14.15 -4.32
CA ALA A 197 -14.03 15.58 -4.54
C ALA A 197 -12.72 16.30 -4.21
N THR A 198 -12.07 15.91 -3.11
CA THR A 198 -10.80 16.49 -2.68
C THR A 198 -9.68 16.19 -3.68
N ILE A 199 -9.55 14.94 -4.11
CA ILE A 199 -8.52 14.52 -5.07
C ILE A 199 -8.75 15.17 -6.45
N LYS A 200 -9.99 15.15 -6.94
CA LYS A 200 -10.33 15.80 -8.23
C LYS A 200 -10.08 17.30 -8.20
N ALA A 201 -10.37 17.97 -7.08
CA ALA A 201 -10.05 19.38 -6.93
C ALA A 201 -8.55 19.65 -6.95
N GLU A 202 -7.75 18.76 -6.32
CA GLU A 202 -6.29 18.89 -6.31
C GLU A 202 -5.66 18.67 -7.69
N LEU A 203 -6.26 17.79 -8.49
CA LEU A 203 -5.94 17.58 -9.90
C LEU A 203 -6.48 18.68 -10.85
N ASN A 204 -7.10 19.72 -10.30
CA ASN A 204 -7.77 20.80 -11.04
C ASN A 204 -8.93 20.32 -11.94
N LYS A 205 -9.50 19.12 -11.67
CA LYS A 205 -10.69 18.58 -12.33
C LYS A 205 -11.94 19.09 -11.62
N LEU A 206 -12.19 20.42 -11.72
CA LEU A 206 -13.14 21.12 -10.85
C LEU A 206 -14.59 20.68 -11.05
N ASP A 207 -14.98 20.30 -12.26
CA ASP A 207 -16.36 19.84 -12.54
C ASP A 207 -16.62 18.46 -11.94
N ASP A 208 -15.64 17.56 -11.98
CA ASP A 208 -15.75 16.25 -11.33
C ASP A 208 -15.70 16.37 -9.81
N ALA A 209 -14.92 17.32 -9.28
CA ALA A 209 -14.92 17.66 -7.88
C ALA A 209 -16.28 18.18 -7.43
N GLU A 210 -16.91 19.07 -8.23
CA GLU A 210 -18.25 19.59 -7.95
C GLU A 210 -19.31 18.49 -7.97
N LYS A 211 -19.31 17.62 -9.00
CA LYS A 211 -20.23 16.46 -9.07
C LYS A 211 -20.08 15.56 -7.84
N SER A 212 -18.85 15.32 -7.40
CA SER A 212 -18.57 14.48 -6.22
C SER A 212 -19.04 15.16 -4.93
N ASN A 213 -18.77 16.45 -4.77
CA ASN A 213 -19.27 17.24 -3.63
C ASN A 213 -20.79 17.27 -3.57
N ARG A 214 -21.48 17.41 -4.71
CA ARG A 214 -22.95 17.37 -4.79
C ARG A 214 -23.51 16.02 -4.36
N LYS A 215 -22.86 14.91 -4.76
CA LYS A 215 -23.26 13.57 -4.32
C LYS A 215 -23.08 13.39 -2.81
N ALA A 216 -21.91 13.79 -2.26
CA ALA A 216 -21.69 13.77 -0.82
C ALA A 216 -22.72 14.63 -0.07
N TRP A 217 -23.01 15.81 -0.57
CA TRP A 217 -24.01 16.70 0.00
C TRP A 217 -25.42 16.11 0.00
N ASN A 218 -25.80 15.49 -1.11
CA ASN A 218 -27.11 14.83 -1.20
C ASN A 218 -27.26 13.71 -0.17
N ILE A 219 -26.22 12.86 0.01
CA ILE A 219 -26.21 11.83 1.03
C ILE A 219 -26.31 12.48 2.43
N ALA A 220 -25.56 13.57 2.68
CA ALA A 220 -25.58 14.29 3.96
C ALA A 220 -26.97 14.89 4.30
N CYS A 221 -27.78 15.20 3.30
CA CYS A 221 -29.13 15.70 3.49
C CYS A 221 -30.17 14.63 3.87
N HIS A 222 -29.84 13.34 3.67
CA HIS A 222 -30.74 12.21 3.94
C HIS A 222 -30.17 11.29 5.04
N GLY A 223 -29.09 11.68 5.70
CA GLY A 223 -28.45 10.91 6.78
C GLY A 223 -29.26 10.95 8.07
N GLU A 224 -29.89 9.84 8.44
CA GLU A 224 -30.71 9.74 9.66
C GLU A 224 -29.89 10.04 10.93
N GLY A 225 -30.33 11.04 11.70
CA GLY A 225 -29.79 11.39 13.02
C GLY A 225 -28.45 12.16 13.02
N ASN A 226 -27.74 12.27 11.90
CA ASN A 226 -26.42 12.88 11.79
C ASN A 226 -26.29 13.94 10.70
N GLU A 227 -27.40 14.45 10.18
CA GLU A 227 -27.43 15.37 9.05
C GLU A 227 -26.50 16.58 9.22
N ASP A 228 -26.59 17.30 10.33
CA ASP A 228 -25.81 18.52 10.54
C ASP A 228 -24.31 18.21 10.64
N LEU A 229 -23.91 17.06 11.21
CA LEU A 229 -22.53 16.58 11.23
C LEU A 229 -22.00 16.25 9.83
N TRP A 230 -22.80 15.60 9.01
CA TRP A 230 -22.40 15.26 7.65
C TRP A 230 -22.38 16.48 6.74
N LYS A 231 -23.37 17.37 6.88
CA LYS A 231 -23.40 18.64 6.14
C LYS A 231 -22.16 19.50 6.43
N ILE A 232 -21.80 19.68 7.70
CA ILE A 232 -20.63 20.48 8.06
C ILE A 232 -19.32 19.83 7.58
N ARG A 233 -19.28 18.49 7.54
CA ARG A 233 -18.14 17.74 7.00
C ARG A 233 -17.94 17.91 5.49
N CYS A 234 -18.99 18.24 4.72
CA CYS A 234 -18.88 18.55 3.29
C CYS A 234 -18.26 19.93 3.02
N LEU A 235 -18.43 20.89 3.93
CA LEU A 235 -18.11 22.29 3.66
C LEU A 235 -16.65 22.55 3.33
N PRO A 236 -15.64 21.90 3.94
CA PRO A 236 -14.25 22.05 3.53
C PRO A 236 -14.00 21.78 2.04
N GLY A 237 -14.62 20.71 1.52
CA GLY A 237 -14.54 20.38 0.10
C GLY A 237 -15.21 21.42 -0.81
N MET A 238 -16.37 21.94 -0.38
CA MET A 238 -17.09 23.01 -1.09
C MET A 238 -16.29 24.32 -1.11
N LEU A 239 -15.77 24.74 0.03
CA LEU A 239 -14.96 25.96 0.13
C LEU A 239 -13.73 25.89 -0.78
N ARG A 240 -12.99 24.79 -0.71
CA ARG A 240 -11.80 24.55 -1.57
C ARG A 240 -12.16 24.58 -3.06
N LEU A 241 -13.29 23.95 -3.43
CA LEU A 241 -13.77 23.94 -4.81
C LEU A 241 -14.07 25.36 -5.31
N PHE A 242 -14.85 26.12 -4.55
CA PHE A 242 -15.27 27.47 -4.98
C PHE A 242 -14.16 28.51 -4.87
N GLU A 243 -13.17 28.30 -4.01
CA GLU A 243 -11.92 29.07 -4.06
C GLU A 243 -11.19 28.85 -5.39
N ARG A 244 -11.07 27.61 -5.85
CA ARG A 244 -10.43 27.28 -7.14
C ARG A 244 -11.25 27.74 -8.34
N LYS A 245 -12.57 27.81 -8.21
CA LYS A 245 -13.47 28.37 -9.24
C LYS A 245 -13.58 29.89 -9.18
N GLU A 246 -12.92 30.55 -8.24
CA GLU A 246 -12.95 32.00 -8.01
C GLU A 246 -14.37 32.55 -7.86
N GLN A 247 -15.22 31.85 -7.09
CA GLN A 247 -16.63 32.18 -6.86
C GLN A 247 -16.87 32.71 -5.44
N PRO A 248 -16.65 34.02 -5.17
CA PRO A 248 -16.72 34.57 -3.82
C PRO A 248 -18.11 34.46 -3.19
N ASP A 249 -19.19 34.60 -3.98
CA ASP A 249 -20.56 34.50 -3.48
C ASP A 249 -20.87 33.10 -2.94
N SER A 250 -20.39 32.06 -3.63
CA SER A 250 -20.51 30.66 -3.19
C SER A 250 -19.72 30.43 -1.90
N ILE A 251 -18.52 30.99 -1.80
CA ILE A 251 -17.70 30.90 -0.58
C ILE A 251 -18.46 31.56 0.60
N ASP A 252 -19.00 32.75 0.41
CA ASP A 252 -19.78 33.43 1.45
C ASP A 252 -21.01 32.64 1.89
N HIS A 253 -21.71 32.06 0.93
CA HIS A 253 -22.84 31.19 1.21
C HIS A 253 -22.45 30.02 2.14
N TYR A 254 -21.39 29.26 1.78
CA TYR A 254 -20.97 28.09 2.54
C TYR A 254 -20.33 28.45 3.89
N LEU A 255 -19.64 29.60 4.00
CA LEU A 255 -19.15 30.10 5.28
C LEU A 255 -20.32 30.45 6.23
N LYS A 256 -21.38 31.12 5.74
CA LYS A 256 -22.58 31.44 6.52
C LYS A 256 -23.29 30.15 6.97
N LEU A 257 -23.46 29.19 6.06
CA LEU A 257 -24.08 27.91 6.34
C LEU A 257 -23.30 27.14 7.42
N GLY A 258 -21.98 27.06 7.29
CA GLY A 258 -21.12 26.36 8.23
C GLY A 258 -21.14 27.01 9.62
N ASN A 259 -21.15 28.34 9.69
CA ASN A 259 -21.28 29.06 10.95
C ASN A 259 -22.62 28.77 11.66
N LYS A 260 -23.71 28.56 10.90
CA LYS A 260 -25.00 28.15 11.44
C LYS A 260 -24.98 26.69 11.95
N LEU A 261 -24.34 25.81 11.19
CA LEU A 261 -24.21 24.40 11.55
C LEU A 261 -23.31 24.18 12.79
N LEU A 262 -22.25 25.00 12.94
CA LEU A 262 -21.38 24.95 14.13
C LEU A 262 -22.14 25.17 15.46
N GLN A 263 -23.27 25.84 15.45
CA GLN A 263 -24.10 26.05 16.66
C GLN A 263 -24.89 24.80 17.05
N ARG A 264 -25.01 23.81 16.14
CA ARG A 264 -25.84 22.62 16.31
C ARG A 264 -25.03 21.35 16.49
N VAL A 265 -23.75 21.38 16.16
CA VAL A 265 -22.87 20.22 16.25
C VAL A 265 -21.90 20.37 17.42
N PRO A 266 -21.45 19.25 18.04
CA PRO A 266 -20.43 19.30 19.09
C PRO A 266 -19.16 19.97 18.57
N SER A 267 -18.69 21.00 19.27
CA SER A 267 -17.52 21.78 18.86
C SER A 267 -16.20 20.99 18.85
N ASN A 268 -16.15 19.85 19.52
CA ASN A 268 -15.03 18.92 19.57
C ASN A 268 -15.13 17.80 18.51
N SER A 269 -16.20 17.78 17.71
CA SER A 269 -16.31 16.79 16.63
C SER A 269 -15.27 17.05 15.54
N ILE A 270 -14.77 15.97 14.92
CA ILE A 270 -13.81 16.02 13.79
C ILE A 270 -14.36 16.90 12.66
N ALA A 271 -15.68 16.83 12.41
CA ALA A 271 -16.34 17.59 11.37
C ALA A 271 -16.31 19.11 11.65
N ALA A 272 -16.60 19.51 12.90
CA ALA A 272 -16.52 20.91 13.32
C ALA A 272 -15.08 21.45 13.24
N ILE A 273 -14.11 20.69 13.73
CA ILE A 273 -12.67 21.03 13.67
C ILE A 273 -12.23 21.21 12.21
N GLY A 274 -12.58 20.26 11.34
CA GLY A 274 -12.25 20.32 9.91
C GLY A 274 -12.85 21.54 9.21
N PHE A 275 -14.09 21.92 9.54
CA PHE A 275 -14.69 23.14 9.00
C PHE A 275 -14.01 24.42 9.52
N ILE A 276 -13.71 24.51 10.81
CA ILE A 276 -13.00 25.66 11.40
C ILE A 276 -11.62 25.83 10.78
N GLN A 277 -10.91 24.72 10.55
CA GLN A 277 -9.62 24.72 9.86
C GLN A 277 -9.75 25.24 8.42
N SER A 278 -10.73 24.76 7.69
CA SER A 278 -11.00 25.21 6.32
C SER A 278 -11.42 26.67 6.27
N ARG A 279 -12.30 27.10 7.18
CA ARG A 279 -12.71 28.51 7.31
C ARG A 279 -11.50 29.41 7.56
N ALA A 280 -10.61 29.03 8.47
CA ALA A 280 -9.38 29.81 8.73
C ALA A 280 -8.49 29.92 7.49
N ALA A 281 -8.34 28.83 6.72
CA ALA A 281 -7.59 28.86 5.47
C ALA A 281 -8.25 29.76 4.42
N THR A 282 -9.56 29.63 4.23
CA THR A 282 -10.36 30.47 3.32
C THR A 282 -10.28 31.95 3.70
N GLU A 283 -10.42 32.30 4.98
CA GLU A 283 -10.29 33.70 5.44
C GLU A 283 -8.85 34.22 5.25
N THR A 284 -7.83 33.36 5.38
CA THR A 284 -6.44 33.74 5.06
C THR A 284 -6.29 34.07 3.57
N ASN A 285 -6.84 33.24 2.68
CA ASN A 285 -6.79 33.45 1.22
C ASN A 285 -7.54 34.73 0.82
N ARG A 286 -8.59 35.06 1.54
CA ARG A 286 -9.38 36.30 1.36
C ARG A 286 -8.76 37.53 2.04
N LYS A 287 -7.56 37.40 2.61
CA LYS A 287 -6.83 38.44 3.34
C LYS A 287 -7.52 38.90 4.64
N ASN A 288 -8.45 38.14 5.16
CA ASN A 288 -9.14 38.41 6.43
C ASN A 288 -8.34 37.86 7.62
N TYR A 289 -7.07 38.21 7.70
CA TYR A 289 -6.08 37.58 8.60
C TYR A 289 -6.48 37.61 10.08
N ALA A 290 -7.12 38.71 10.53
CA ALA A 290 -7.55 38.80 11.93
C ALA A 290 -8.66 37.80 12.30
N ARG A 291 -9.55 37.47 11.35
CA ARG A 291 -10.55 36.41 11.54
C ARG A 291 -9.92 35.04 11.50
N ALA A 292 -9.04 34.81 10.54
CA ALA A 292 -8.31 33.54 10.41
C ALA A 292 -7.53 33.23 11.69
N LEU A 293 -6.83 34.20 12.29
CA LEU A 293 -6.07 34.03 13.53
C LEU A 293 -6.95 33.59 14.72
N LYS A 294 -8.19 34.07 14.83
CA LYS A 294 -9.10 33.58 15.89
C LYS A 294 -9.33 32.08 15.81
N ASP A 295 -9.57 31.59 14.60
CA ASP A 295 -9.77 30.16 14.36
C ASP A 295 -8.47 29.37 14.56
N PHE A 296 -7.33 29.86 14.10
CA PHE A 296 -6.04 29.21 14.31
C PHE A 296 -5.65 29.14 15.78
N HIS A 297 -5.91 30.18 16.57
CA HIS A 297 -5.71 30.14 18.01
C HIS A 297 -6.63 29.12 18.70
N TRP A 298 -7.89 29.06 18.27
CA TRP A 298 -8.84 28.07 18.78
C TRP A 298 -8.36 26.63 18.48
N LEU A 299 -7.89 26.35 17.25
CA LEU A 299 -7.34 25.04 16.85
C LEU A 299 -6.10 24.70 17.67
N ARG A 300 -5.17 25.64 17.82
CA ARG A 300 -3.94 25.43 18.59
C ARG A 300 -4.20 25.01 20.04
N ASN A 301 -5.16 25.66 20.69
CA ASN A 301 -5.47 25.43 22.10
C ASN A 301 -6.10 24.07 22.37
N ARG A 302 -6.65 23.42 21.35
CA ARG A 302 -7.34 22.12 21.50
C ARG A 302 -6.44 20.90 21.25
N LYS A 303 -5.25 21.08 20.76
CA LYS A 303 -4.28 19.99 20.45
C LYS A 303 -4.83 18.88 19.56
N THR A 304 -5.86 19.16 18.74
CA THR A 304 -6.58 18.16 17.96
C THR A 304 -6.57 18.47 16.47
N GLY A 305 -6.26 17.48 15.65
CA GLY A 305 -6.65 17.38 14.23
C GLY A 305 -5.89 18.23 13.22
N THR A 306 -5.12 19.23 13.61
CA THR A 306 -4.35 20.06 12.68
C THR A 306 -2.87 19.78 12.81
N GLU A 307 -2.21 19.47 11.71
CA GLU A 307 -0.76 19.31 11.67
C GLU A 307 -0.08 20.61 12.16
N PRO A 308 0.72 20.54 13.24
CA PRO A 308 1.29 21.76 13.85
C PRO A 308 2.13 22.61 12.88
N LYS A 309 2.86 21.97 11.97
CA LYS A 309 3.61 22.68 10.90
C LYS A 309 2.72 23.56 10.07
N THR A 310 1.65 22.99 9.53
CA THR A 310 0.68 23.73 8.68
C THR A 310 0.02 24.84 9.46
N LEU A 311 -0.40 24.56 10.70
CA LEU A 311 -1.02 25.54 11.57
C LEU A 311 -0.10 26.73 11.85
N PHE A 312 1.15 26.49 12.28
CA PHE A 312 2.10 27.54 12.60
C PHE A 312 2.52 28.33 11.36
N THR A 313 2.69 27.69 10.22
CA THR A 313 2.99 28.37 8.95
C THR A 313 1.86 29.34 8.56
N GLN A 314 0.59 28.91 8.69
CA GLN A 314 -0.54 29.79 8.38
C GLN A 314 -0.66 30.95 9.39
N MET A 315 -0.43 30.70 10.67
CA MET A 315 -0.39 31.76 11.69
C MET A 315 0.73 32.77 11.41
N ALA A 316 1.93 32.28 11.07
CA ALA A 316 3.05 33.15 10.70
C ALA A 316 2.69 34.06 9.52
N ARG A 317 2.10 33.50 8.46
CA ARG A 317 1.63 34.26 7.27
C ARG A 317 0.62 35.33 7.66
N CYS A 318 -0.32 35.01 8.53
CA CYS A 318 -1.33 35.97 8.98
C CYS A 318 -0.70 37.10 9.80
N TYR A 319 0.25 36.80 10.70
CA TYR A 319 0.93 37.84 11.49
C TYR A 319 1.84 38.73 10.67
N ASP A 320 2.52 38.16 9.68
CA ASP A 320 3.34 38.94 8.74
C ASP A 320 2.47 39.94 7.95
N ALA A 321 1.36 39.47 7.38
CA ALA A 321 0.41 40.29 6.64
C ALA A 321 -0.26 41.39 7.52
N LEU A 322 -0.35 41.19 8.81
CA LEU A 322 -0.84 42.17 9.79
C LEU A 322 0.25 43.12 10.33
N GLY A 323 1.47 43.02 9.80
CA GLY A 323 2.57 43.91 10.19
C GLY A 323 3.18 43.52 11.56
N ASN A 324 3.08 42.29 11.99
CA ASN A 324 3.71 41.79 13.22
C ASN A 324 4.82 40.77 12.92
N PRO A 325 5.98 41.22 12.41
CA PRO A 325 7.05 40.34 11.98
C PRO A 325 7.66 39.49 13.14
N LYS A 326 7.59 39.99 14.37
CA LYS A 326 8.09 39.26 15.55
C LYS A 326 7.29 38.00 15.78
N LEU A 327 5.97 38.07 15.78
CA LEU A 327 5.12 36.88 15.93
C LEU A 327 5.18 35.99 14.70
N ALA A 328 5.24 36.58 13.50
CA ALA A 328 5.43 35.83 12.26
C ALA A 328 6.69 34.96 12.34
N TYR A 329 7.82 35.54 12.74
CA TYR A 329 9.08 34.81 12.94
C TYR A 329 8.95 33.71 13.98
N THR A 330 8.33 33.99 15.14
CA THR A 330 8.14 33.01 16.22
C THR A 330 7.36 31.78 15.74
N TYR A 331 6.27 31.99 14.99
CA TYR A 331 5.47 30.88 14.47
C TYR A 331 6.16 30.15 13.31
N MET A 332 6.91 30.86 12.47
CA MET A 332 7.70 30.23 11.42
C MET A 332 8.82 29.35 11.99
N ASP A 333 9.50 29.83 13.04
CA ASP A 333 10.51 29.05 13.75
C ASP A 333 9.89 27.81 14.42
N SER A 334 8.72 27.94 15.02
CA SER A 334 7.95 26.82 15.56
C SER A 334 7.60 25.80 14.47
N ALA A 335 7.20 26.24 13.29
CA ALA A 335 6.92 25.38 12.15
C ALA A 335 8.18 24.64 11.66
N ARG A 336 9.34 25.33 11.63
CA ARG A 336 10.64 24.76 11.29
C ARG A 336 11.06 23.70 12.31
N MET A 337 11.02 24.01 13.60
CA MET A 337 11.34 23.07 14.68
C MET A 337 10.49 21.80 14.59
N TRP A 338 9.20 21.95 14.31
CA TRP A 338 8.30 20.81 14.12
C TRP A 338 8.70 19.97 12.90
N THR A 339 9.08 20.63 11.80
CA THR A 339 9.54 19.94 10.58
C THR A 339 10.81 19.15 10.84
N ASP A 340 11.78 19.75 11.54
CA ASP A 340 13.04 19.10 11.88
C ASP A 340 12.81 17.91 12.83
N THR A 341 11.95 18.08 13.83
CA THR A 341 11.55 17.00 14.75
C THR A 341 10.86 15.86 14.02
N LEU A 342 9.93 16.17 13.11
CA LEU A 342 9.22 15.18 12.31
C LEU A 342 10.17 14.45 11.36
N ALA A 343 11.08 15.16 10.70
CA ALA A 343 12.07 14.56 9.82
C ALA A 343 13.00 13.60 10.57
N GLN A 344 13.44 14.00 11.77
CA GLN A 344 14.24 13.15 12.64
C GLN A 344 13.47 11.92 13.14
N HIS A 345 12.21 12.09 13.50
CA HIS A 345 11.34 10.98 13.89
C HIS A 345 11.14 10.01 12.74
N ASN A 346 10.83 10.51 11.53
CA ASN A 346 10.67 9.70 10.33
C ASN A 346 11.93 8.93 9.97
N LEU A 347 13.10 9.58 10.06
CA LEU A 347 14.38 8.92 9.83
C LEU A 347 14.62 7.80 10.85
N THR A 348 14.32 8.06 12.12
CA THR A 348 14.44 7.05 13.20
C THR A 348 13.51 5.87 12.95
N GLN A 349 12.27 6.11 12.53
CA GLN A 349 11.32 5.05 12.19
C GLN A 349 11.76 4.25 10.96
N GLN A 350 12.23 4.93 9.91
CA GLN A 350 12.77 4.25 8.72
C GLN A 350 13.99 3.40 9.07
N MET A 351 14.86 3.89 9.93
CA MET A 351 15.99 3.10 10.44
C MET A 351 15.52 1.89 11.28
N ALA A 352 14.50 2.07 12.12
CA ALA A 352 13.93 0.98 12.90
C ALA A 352 13.29 -0.07 11.98
N GLU A 353 12.54 0.34 10.95
CA GLU A 353 11.96 -0.57 9.96
C GLU A 353 13.04 -1.31 9.17
N PHE A 354 14.06 -0.58 8.73
CA PHE A 354 15.21 -1.18 8.05
C PHE A 354 15.92 -2.21 8.95
N ASN A 355 16.16 -1.88 10.21
CA ASN A 355 16.76 -2.79 11.19
C ASN A 355 15.88 -4.04 11.40
N VAL A 356 14.57 -3.87 11.56
CA VAL A 356 13.65 -5.01 11.70
C VAL A 356 13.68 -5.88 10.46
N LYS A 357 13.63 -5.28 9.26
CA LYS A 357 13.71 -5.99 7.98
C LYS A 357 15.05 -6.71 7.82
N TYR A 358 16.15 -6.03 8.16
CA TYR A 358 17.48 -6.61 8.13
C TYR A 358 17.62 -7.77 9.10
N HIS A 359 17.19 -7.60 10.37
CA HIS A 359 17.21 -8.68 11.36
C HIS A 359 16.28 -9.84 11.01
N THR A 360 15.15 -9.56 10.34
CA THR A 360 14.27 -10.64 9.87
C THR A 360 14.95 -11.43 8.76
N GLN A 361 15.58 -10.75 7.80
CA GLN A 361 16.34 -11.41 6.74
C GLN A 361 17.56 -12.17 7.27
N GLU A 362 18.27 -11.60 8.25
CA GLU A 362 19.38 -12.27 8.93
C GLU A 362 18.92 -13.55 9.64
N LYS A 363 17.78 -13.49 10.36
CA LYS A 363 17.19 -14.67 11.00
C LYS A 363 16.68 -15.70 9.99
N GLU A 364 16.09 -15.27 8.88
CA GLU A 364 15.68 -16.18 7.81
C GLU A 364 16.88 -16.88 7.17
N LEU A 365 18.00 -16.16 6.97
CA LEU A 365 19.26 -16.74 6.53
C LEU A 365 19.85 -17.68 7.58
N GLU A 366 19.81 -17.33 8.86
CA GLU A 366 20.26 -18.20 9.96
C GLU A 366 19.40 -19.47 10.06
N ILE A 367 18.08 -19.33 9.94
CA ILE A 367 17.15 -20.48 9.91
C ILE A 367 17.45 -21.38 8.70
N ALA A 368 17.66 -20.77 7.52
CA ALA A 368 18.01 -21.51 6.32
C ALA A 368 19.36 -22.24 6.47
N HIS A 369 20.35 -21.60 7.10
CA HIS A 369 21.65 -22.19 7.42
C HIS A 369 21.52 -23.35 8.43
N LEU A 370 20.76 -23.16 9.50
CA LEU A 370 20.51 -24.20 10.49
C LEU A 370 19.71 -25.37 9.92
N GLN A 371 18.75 -25.10 9.02
CA GLN A 371 18.02 -26.14 8.30
C GLN A 371 18.96 -26.93 7.37
N GLN A 372 19.89 -26.25 6.73
CA GLN A 372 20.91 -26.88 5.89
C GLN A 372 21.86 -27.75 6.75
N GLU A 373 22.36 -27.23 7.88
CA GLU A 373 23.16 -28.01 8.83
C GLU A 373 22.39 -29.25 9.35
N GLN A 374 21.10 -29.08 9.65
CA GLN A 374 20.24 -30.19 10.11
C GLN A 374 20.06 -31.23 9.01
N LEU A 375 19.90 -30.80 7.75
CA LEU A 375 19.84 -31.70 6.61
C LEU A 375 21.18 -32.42 6.37
N GLU A 376 22.30 -31.72 6.50
CA GLU A 376 23.64 -32.30 6.40
C GLU A 376 23.91 -33.30 7.55
N HIS A 377 23.46 -32.97 8.76
CA HIS A 377 23.55 -33.87 9.90
C HIS A 377 22.67 -35.13 9.75
N GLN A 378 21.43 -34.96 9.26
CA GLN A 378 20.55 -36.09 8.93
C GLN A 378 21.14 -36.93 7.78
N ALA A 379 21.72 -36.29 6.76
CA ALA A 379 22.41 -36.96 5.68
C ALA A 379 23.68 -37.71 6.19
N PHE A 380 24.37 -37.11 7.16
CA PHE A 380 25.51 -37.76 7.82
C PHE A 380 25.08 -38.98 8.64
N LEU A 381 24.02 -38.86 9.46
CA LEU A 381 23.46 -40.00 10.23
C LEU A 381 22.92 -41.10 9.31
N LEU A 382 22.29 -40.71 8.20
CA LEU A 382 21.83 -41.64 7.18
C LEU A 382 23.02 -42.35 6.51
N LYS A 383 24.10 -41.63 6.18
CA LYS A 383 25.35 -42.18 5.63
C LYS A 383 26.04 -43.13 6.64
N ALA A 384 26.04 -42.74 7.93
CA ALA A 384 26.61 -43.57 8.99
C ALA A 384 25.79 -44.85 9.20
N SER A 385 24.46 -44.78 9.18
CA SER A 385 23.59 -45.95 9.29
C SER A 385 23.71 -46.88 8.07
N ILE A 386 23.87 -46.33 6.86
CA ILE A 386 24.13 -47.08 5.63
C ILE A 386 25.52 -47.75 5.68
N ALA A 387 26.53 -47.03 6.20
CA ALA A 387 27.88 -47.58 6.37
C ALA A 387 27.91 -48.75 7.39
N VAL A 388 27.14 -48.63 8.50
CA VAL A 388 26.99 -49.71 9.48
C VAL A 388 26.23 -50.89 8.88
N ALA A 389 25.18 -50.64 8.09
CA ALA A 389 24.45 -51.71 7.37
C ALA A 389 25.32 -52.42 6.32
N LEU A 390 26.22 -51.66 5.67
CA LEU A 390 27.17 -52.20 4.69
C LEU A 390 28.27 -53.05 5.36
N LEU A 391 28.74 -52.65 6.56
CA LEU A 391 29.70 -53.43 7.35
C LEU A 391 29.10 -54.73 7.85
N SER A 392 27.84 -54.75 8.21
CA SER A 392 27.10 -55.97 8.58
C SER A 392 26.76 -56.87 7.38
N GLY A 393 26.76 -56.28 6.16
CA GLY A 393 26.48 -57.00 4.92
C GLY A 393 27.72 -57.50 4.16
N LEU A 394 28.92 -57.43 4.73
CA LEU A 394 30.20 -57.72 4.08
C LEU A 394 30.33 -59.16 3.54
N ALA A 395 29.42 -60.09 3.95
CA ALA A 395 29.34 -61.49 3.43
C ALA A 395 28.72 -61.53 1.99
N LEU A 396 28.21 -60.44 1.46
CA LEU A 396 27.60 -60.34 0.10
C LEU A 396 28.45 -59.56 -0.92
N ILE A 397 29.75 -59.50 -0.66
CA ILE A 397 30.70 -58.53 -1.27
C ILE A 397 30.87 -58.64 -2.79
N THR A 398 30.68 -59.78 -3.40
CA THR A 398 30.92 -59.96 -4.84
C THR A 398 29.84 -59.32 -5.74
N LEU A 399 28.63 -59.10 -5.23
CA LEU A 399 27.55 -58.46 -5.98
C LEU A 399 27.53 -56.91 -5.80
N LEU A 400 28.19 -56.39 -4.77
CA LEU A 400 28.13 -54.97 -4.36
C LEU A 400 29.16 -54.06 -5.05
N THR A 401 30.24 -54.62 -5.61
CA THR A 401 31.28 -53.83 -6.27
C THR A 401 30.80 -53.11 -7.54
N LEU A 402 29.88 -53.71 -8.30
CA LEU A 402 29.28 -53.06 -9.48
C LEU A 402 28.26 -51.99 -9.09
N ARG A 403 27.50 -52.18 -8.00
CA ARG A 403 26.60 -51.16 -7.46
C ARG A 403 27.36 -50.03 -6.78
N HIS A 404 28.54 -50.29 -6.22
CA HIS A 404 29.37 -49.28 -5.58
C HIS A 404 29.90 -48.24 -6.58
N LYS A 405 30.34 -48.65 -7.77
CA LYS A 405 30.80 -47.73 -8.84
C LYS A 405 29.69 -46.79 -9.33
N LYS A 406 28.46 -47.32 -9.43
CA LYS A 406 27.32 -46.52 -9.86
C LYS A 406 26.93 -45.47 -8.80
N ARG A 407 26.98 -45.84 -7.50
CA ARG A 407 26.69 -44.92 -6.38
C ARG A 407 27.72 -43.79 -6.23
N ILE A 408 28.99 -44.04 -6.54
CA ILE A 408 30.04 -43.01 -6.52
C ILE A 408 29.81 -41.99 -7.62
N ALA A 409 29.34 -42.41 -8.81
CA ALA A 409 29.04 -41.54 -9.92
C ALA A 409 27.83 -40.61 -9.60
N GLU A 410 26.78 -41.18 -8.99
CA GLU A 410 25.57 -40.41 -8.57
C GLU A 410 25.90 -39.38 -7.47
N LYS A 411 26.78 -39.76 -6.49
CA LYS A 411 27.24 -38.81 -5.45
C LYS A 411 28.07 -37.66 -6.03
N LYS A 412 28.86 -37.93 -7.07
CA LYS A 412 29.65 -36.90 -7.72
C LYS A 412 28.78 -35.91 -8.49
N ILE A 413 27.68 -36.38 -9.07
CA ILE A 413 26.68 -35.55 -9.74
C ILE A 413 25.90 -34.67 -8.73
N GLU A 414 25.56 -35.27 -7.56
CA GLU A 414 24.84 -34.56 -6.51
C GLU A 414 25.70 -33.48 -5.82
N LEU A 415 27.00 -33.75 -5.63
CA LEU A 415 27.97 -32.79 -5.14
C LEU A 415 28.13 -31.60 -6.12
N LEU A 416 28.16 -31.90 -7.42
CA LEU A 416 28.21 -30.85 -8.46
C LEU A 416 26.92 -30.00 -8.50
N LYS A 417 25.76 -30.57 -8.21
CA LYS A 417 24.51 -29.85 -8.08
C LYS A 417 24.49 -28.92 -6.85
N GLN A 418 24.95 -29.43 -5.69
CA GLN A 418 25.06 -28.64 -4.45
C GLN A 418 26.09 -27.50 -4.59
N GLU A 419 27.19 -27.72 -5.30
CA GLU A 419 28.18 -26.67 -5.58
C GLU A 419 27.61 -25.57 -6.51
N ASN A 420 26.76 -25.97 -7.46
CA ASN A 420 26.05 -25.00 -8.32
C ASN A 420 24.99 -24.21 -7.54
N GLU A 421 24.24 -24.83 -6.64
CA GLU A 421 23.27 -24.14 -5.79
C GLU A 421 23.95 -23.15 -4.82
N LEU A 422 25.09 -23.53 -4.24
CA LEU A 422 25.87 -22.66 -3.37
C LEU A 422 26.45 -21.45 -4.14
N ASN A 423 26.91 -21.67 -5.35
CA ASN A 423 27.44 -20.60 -6.21
C ASN A 423 26.31 -19.67 -6.71
N SER A 424 25.10 -20.19 -6.91
CA SER A 424 23.91 -19.38 -7.22
C SER A 424 23.52 -18.48 -6.03
N ALA A 425 23.51 -19.04 -4.81
CA ALA A 425 23.21 -18.28 -3.60
C ALA A 425 24.26 -17.18 -3.32
N ARG A 426 25.54 -17.47 -3.57
CA ARG A 426 26.60 -16.44 -3.46
C ARG A 426 26.41 -15.28 -4.43
N ARG A 427 26.13 -15.57 -5.70
CA ARG A 427 25.88 -14.50 -6.69
C ARG A 427 24.66 -13.66 -6.34
N TYR A 428 23.64 -14.28 -5.74
CA TYR A 428 22.44 -13.58 -5.27
C TYR A 428 22.77 -12.61 -4.11
N ILE A 429 23.61 -13.05 -3.16
CA ILE A 429 24.05 -12.20 -2.03
C ILE A 429 24.94 -11.06 -2.53
N GLU A 430 25.86 -11.34 -3.45
CA GLU A 430 26.71 -10.30 -4.08
C GLU A 430 25.86 -9.27 -4.85
N GLY A 431 24.80 -9.71 -5.56
CA GLY A 431 23.84 -8.82 -6.22
C GLY A 431 23.09 -7.91 -5.26
N LEU A 432 22.64 -8.46 -4.12
CA LEU A 432 21.99 -7.67 -3.05
C LEU A 432 22.93 -6.64 -2.41
N GLU A 433 24.22 -6.99 -2.22
CA GLU A 433 25.21 -6.06 -1.69
C GLU A 433 25.53 -4.92 -2.68
N GLU A 434 25.57 -5.19 -3.97
CA GLU A 434 25.73 -4.16 -5.01
C GLU A 434 24.51 -3.24 -5.09
N GLU A 435 23.30 -3.80 -5.03
CA GLU A 435 22.07 -3.01 -4.98
C GLU A 435 21.98 -2.13 -3.73
N CYS A 436 22.38 -2.65 -2.57
CA CYS A 436 22.44 -1.86 -1.33
C CYS A 436 23.48 -0.73 -1.40
N LYS A 437 24.64 -0.97 -2.01
CA LYS A 437 25.66 0.06 -2.26
C LYS A 437 25.18 1.12 -3.26
N TYR A 438 24.49 0.72 -4.29
CA TYR A 438 23.89 1.62 -5.27
C TYR A 438 22.83 2.50 -4.57
N PHE A 439 21.94 1.90 -3.77
CA PHE A 439 20.93 2.61 -2.98
C PHE A 439 21.55 3.61 -2.00
N ALA A 440 22.58 3.20 -1.23
CA ALA A 440 23.27 4.08 -0.31
C ALA A 440 23.94 5.27 -1.02
N LYS A 441 24.51 5.05 -2.21
CA LYS A 441 25.13 6.08 -3.03
C LYS A 441 24.11 7.07 -3.59
N GLU A 442 23.00 6.60 -4.12
CA GLU A 442 21.91 7.45 -4.64
C GLU A 442 21.24 8.28 -3.54
N LEU A 443 21.04 7.69 -2.36
CA LEU A 443 20.55 8.42 -1.18
C LEU A 443 21.53 9.49 -0.73
N HIS A 444 22.83 9.18 -0.73
CA HIS A 444 23.86 10.11 -0.29
C HIS A 444 24.13 11.22 -1.32
N ASP A 445 24.30 10.86 -2.59
CA ASP A 445 24.72 11.79 -3.63
C ASP A 445 23.52 12.59 -4.20
N GLY A 446 22.34 11.99 -4.27
CA GLY A 446 21.11 12.67 -4.69
C GLY A 446 20.49 13.49 -3.57
N ILE A 447 20.09 12.84 -2.50
CA ILE A 447 19.31 13.48 -1.42
C ILE A 447 20.16 14.44 -0.61
N ALA A 448 21.42 14.08 -0.28
CA ALA A 448 22.30 14.96 0.51
C ALA A 448 22.67 16.23 -0.27
N ASN A 449 22.96 16.11 -1.59
CA ASN A 449 23.29 17.26 -2.43
C ASN A 449 22.07 18.15 -2.69
N ASP A 450 20.90 17.56 -2.87
CA ASP A 450 19.65 18.32 -3.07
C ASP A 450 19.20 19.03 -1.78
N LEU A 451 19.39 18.39 -0.62
CA LEU A 451 19.19 19.00 0.70
C LEU A 451 20.22 20.12 0.97
N LEU A 452 21.49 19.91 0.59
CA LEU A 452 22.51 20.94 0.70
C LEU A 452 22.21 22.14 -0.22
N GLY A 453 21.74 21.88 -1.44
CA GLY A 453 21.25 22.90 -2.37
C GLY A 453 20.04 23.66 -1.83
N LEU A 454 19.15 22.97 -1.13
CA LEU A 454 18.01 23.55 -0.41
C LEU A 454 18.50 24.45 0.76
N GLN A 455 19.41 23.95 1.55
CA GLN A 455 20.01 24.69 2.68
C GLN A 455 20.74 25.94 2.21
N MET A 456 21.56 25.86 1.17
CA MET A 456 22.25 27.02 0.59
C MET A 456 21.29 28.05 -0.03
N LYS A 457 20.19 27.60 -0.66
CA LYS A 457 19.16 28.52 -1.19
C LYS A 457 18.36 29.17 -0.09
N ILE A 458 18.07 28.50 1.01
CA ILE A 458 17.41 29.06 2.20
C ILE A 458 18.32 30.10 2.86
N GLU A 459 19.62 29.81 3.00
CA GLU A 459 20.59 30.72 3.62
C GLU A 459 20.90 31.96 2.77
N THR A 460 20.73 31.88 1.44
CA THR A 460 20.98 33.00 0.50
C THR A 460 19.73 33.81 0.15
N SER A 461 18.52 33.34 0.50
CA SER A 461 17.26 34.02 0.14
C SER A 461 16.82 35.07 1.16
N ALA A 462 17.57 36.15 1.28
CA ALA A 462 17.13 37.37 1.96
C ALA A 462 16.30 38.31 1.04
N SER A 463 15.65 37.80 -0.03
CA SER A 463 14.79 38.63 -0.89
C SER A 463 13.74 37.82 -1.63
N LYS A 464 12.52 38.23 -1.45
CA LYS A 464 11.23 37.88 -2.11
C LYS A 464 11.33 37.17 -3.47
N GLY A 465 10.74 36.00 -3.61
CA GLY A 465 10.33 35.41 -4.87
C GLY A 465 10.49 33.91 -5.06
N ASN A 466 11.09 33.17 -4.13
CA ASN A 466 11.57 31.78 -4.35
C ASN A 466 10.71 30.65 -3.78
N GLU A 467 9.48 30.89 -3.34
CA GLU A 467 8.64 29.84 -2.73
C GLU A 467 8.23 28.72 -3.71
N GLN A 468 8.02 29.07 -4.98
CA GLN A 468 7.68 28.08 -6.02
C GLN A 468 8.88 27.19 -6.41
N GLU A 469 10.08 27.74 -6.40
CA GLU A 469 11.30 26.99 -6.72
C GLU A 469 11.71 26.04 -5.59
N LEU A 470 11.48 26.45 -4.35
CA LEU A 470 11.69 25.63 -3.15
C LEU A 470 10.71 24.45 -3.09
N ALA A 471 9.45 24.68 -3.36
CA ALA A 471 8.42 23.65 -3.46
C ALA A 471 8.72 22.65 -4.60
N SER A 472 9.24 23.14 -5.73
CA SER A 472 9.67 22.32 -6.86
C SER A 472 10.85 21.41 -6.53
N LEU A 473 11.83 21.90 -5.79
CA LEU A 473 13.00 21.11 -5.34
C LEU A 473 12.60 20.02 -4.34
N VAL A 474 11.79 20.33 -3.37
CA VAL A 474 11.26 19.37 -2.38
C VAL A 474 10.41 18.31 -3.07
N SER A 475 9.62 18.68 -4.08
CA SER A 475 8.84 17.76 -4.89
C SER A 475 9.72 16.81 -5.72
N LYS A 476 10.82 17.31 -6.33
CA LYS A 476 11.81 16.48 -7.04
C LYS A 476 12.50 15.48 -6.12
N LEU A 477 12.91 15.91 -4.95
CA LEU A 477 13.53 15.05 -3.92
C LEU A 477 12.62 13.88 -3.55
N ARG A 478 11.38 14.18 -3.27
CA ARG A 478 10.36 13.20 -2.92
C ARG A 478 10.12 12.18 -4.04
N ASN A 479 10.10 12.65 -5.30
CA ASN A 479 9.93 11.78 -6.45
C ASN A 479 11.14 10.87 -6.67
N ASN A 480 12.36 11.35 -6.42
CA ASN A 480 13.58 10.54 -6.56
C ASN A 480 13.64 9.42 -5.51
N VAL A 481 13.42 9.73 -4.23
CA VAL A 481 13.36 8.73 -3.14
C VAL A 481 12.34 7.64 -3.43
N ARG A 482 11.22 8.04 -3.95
CA ARG A 482 10.12 7.14 -4.28
C ARG A 482 10.43 6.23 -5.47
N ASN A 483 11.02 6.74 -6.53
CA ASN A 483 11.39 5.95 -7.69
C ASN A 483 12.37 4.83 -7.29
N ILE A 484 13.35 5.15 -6.43
CA ILE A 484 14.32 4.19 -5.88
C ILE A 484 13.60 3.11 -5.04
N SER A 485 12.63 3.48 -4.21
CA SER A 485 11.85 2.52 -3.41
C SER A 485 11.01 1.56 -4.28
N HIS A 486 10.44 2.07 -5.37
CA HIS A 486 9.65 1.25 -6.30
C HIS A 486 10.48 0.32 -7.20
N GLU A 487 11.70 0.71 -7.55
CA GLU A 487 12.62 -0.13 -8.31
C GLU A 487 13.14 -1.33 -7.50
N LEU A 488 13.15 -1.21 -6.18
CA LEU A 488 13.65 -2.25 -5.26
C LEU A 488 12.62 -3.34 -4.90
N MET A 489 11.31 -3.13 -5.16
CA MET A 489 10.28 -4.13 -4.88
C MET A 489 10.01 -5.02 -6.11
N PRO A 490 10.42 -6.28 -6.11
CA PRO A 490 10.03 -7.23 -7.14
C PRO A 490 8.56 -7.67 -6.98
N PRO A 491 7.81 -7.93 -8.07
CA PRO A 491 6.54 -8.61 -7.98
C PRO A 491 6.71 -10.05 -7.45
N GLU A 492 5.74 -10.51 -6.65
CA GLU A 492 5.77 -11.87 -6.08
C GLU A 492 5.48 -12.93 -7.17
N PHE A 493 6.52 -13.45 -7.79
CA PHE A 493 6.43 -14.56 -8.75
C PHE A 493 6.28 -15.94 -8.09
N GLU A 494 6.36 -16.02 -6.75
CA GLU A 494 6.26 -17.30 -6.04
C GLU A 494 4.88 -17.97 -6.13
N HIS A 495 3.83 -17.21 -6.39
CA HIS A 495 2.45 -17.72 -6.40
C HIS A 495 1.68 -17.45 -7.69
N LEU A 496 2.21 -16.64 -8.60
CA LEU A 496 1.53 -16.23 -9.84
C LEU A 496 2.42 -16.48 -11.05
N SER A 497 1.82 -17.01 -12.12
CA SER A 497 2.51 -17.11 -13.41
C SER A 497 2.68 -15.74 -14.07
N LEU A 498 3.65 -15.63 -14.98
CA LEU A 498 3.84 -14.41 -15.75
C LEU A 498 2.55 -14.00 -16.50
N ASP A 499 1.79 -14.96 -17.03
CA ASP A 499 0.50 -14.71 -17.68
C ASP A 499 -0.49 -14.01 -16.73
N GLN A 500 -0.60 -14.49 -15.50
CA GLN A 500 -1.51 -13.91 -14.50
C GLN A 500 -1.08 -12.50 -14.09
N ILE A 501 0.21 -12.26 -14.02
CA ILE A 501 0.78 -10.95 -13.68
C ILE A 501 0.56 -9.97 -14.83
N LEU A 502 0.81 -10.39 -16.07
CA LEU A 502 0.62 -9.57 -17.26
C LEU A 502 -0.85 -9.27 -17.53
N ASP A 503 -1.74 -10.23 -17.30
CA ASP A 503 -3.19 -10.03 -17.43
C ASP A 503 -3.70 -8.97 -16.43
N ARG A 504 -3.31 -9.09 -15.16
CA ARG A 504 -3.61 -8.07 -14.13
C ARG A 504 -2.99 -6.72 -14.46
N TYR A 505 -1.77 -6.73 -14.96
CA TYR A 505 -1.10 -5.51 -15.35
C TYR A 505 -1.82 -4.82 -16.51
N ALA A 506 -2.22 -5.56 -17.55
CA ALA A 506 -2.94 -5.04 -18.70
C ALA A 506 -4.31 -4.45 -18.30
N ALA A 507 -5.08 -5.18 -17.49
CA ALA A 507 -6.34 -4.69 -16.95
C ALA A 507 -6.16 -3.39 -16.15
N LYS A 508 -5.14 -3.35 -15.30
CA LYS A 508 -4.80 -2.18 -14.49
C LYS A 508 -4.33 -1.00 -15.34
N LEU A 509 -3.58 -1.27 -16.39
CA LEU A 509 -3.11 -0.23 -17.32
C LEU A 509 -4.29 0.37 -18.10
N ALA A 510 -5.24 -0.45 -18.56
CA ALA A 510 -6.44 0.00 -19.25
C ALA A 510 -7.30 0.92 -18.36
N GLU A 511 -7.52 0.50 -17.12
CA GLU A 511 -8.28 1.27 -16.13
C GLU A 511 -7.65 2.64 -15.83
N ASN A 512 -6.31 2.67 -15.72
CA ASN A 512 -5.57 3.88 -15.35
C ASN A 512 -5.45 4.90 -16.46
N THR A 513 -5.40 4.43 -17.69
CA THR A 513 -5.05 5.29 -18.83
C THR A 513 -6.24 5.60 -19.72
N GLY A 514 -7.34 4.83 -19.59
CA GLY A 514 -8.47 4.89 -20.52
C GLY A 514 -8.12 4.36 -21.91
N ILE A 515 -6.94 3.75 -22.07
CA ILE A 515 -6.50 3.09 -23.31
C ILE A 515 -7.06 1.67 -23.29
N GLU A 516 -7.56 1.20 -24.41
CA GLU A 516 -7.98 -0.20 -24.54
C GLU A 516 -6.73 -1.11 -24.57
N VAL A 517 -6.52 -1.88 -23.50
CA VAL A 517 -5.37 -2.78 -23.39
C VAL A 517 -5.87 -4.22 -23.32
N SER A 518 -5.41 -5.06 -24.23
CA SER A 518 -5.72 -6.48 -24.24
C SER A 518 -4.47 -7.33 -24.04
N TYR A 519 -4.63 -8.42 -23.30
CA TYR A 519 -3.58 -9.41 -23.11
C TYR A 519 -4.00 -10.77 -23.67
N HIS A 520 -3.07 -11.40 -24.38
CA HIS A 520 -3.25 -12.74 -24.93
C HIS A 520 -2.23 -13.70 -24.26
N PRO A 521 -2.70 -14.57 -23.34
CA PRO A 521 -1.82 -15.46 -22.58
C PRO A 521 -1.30 -16.63 -23.43
N THR A 522 -0.29 -17.33 -22.87
CA THR A 522 0.23 -18.58 -23.45
C THR A 522 -0.82 -19.69 -23.41
N GLU A 523 -0.81 -20.56 -24.40
CA GLU A 523 -1.62 -21.78 -24.38
C GLU A 523 -1.18 -22.70 -23.20
N ASN A 524 -2.15 -23.30 -22.51
CA ASN A 524 -1.91 -24.23 -21.38
C ASN A 524 -1.07 -23.67 -20.23
N ASN A 525 -1.04 -22.36 -20.01
CA ASN A 525 -0.21 -21.73 -18.97
C ASN A 525 1.28 -22.06 -19.09
N ALA A 526 1.82 -22.14 -20.28
CA ALA A 526 3.23 -22.45 -20.53
C ALA A 526 4.21 -21.48 -19.84
N SER A 527 3.76 -20.26 -19.54
CA SER A 527 4.56 -19.26 -18.80
C SER A 527 4.97 -19.70 -17.38
N ARG A 528 4.35 -20.75 -16.80
CA ARG A 528 4.76 -21.33 -15.52
C ARG A 528 6.12 -22.04 -15.55
N HIS A 529 6.59 -22.39 -16.73
CA HIS A 529 7.89 -23.04 -16.92
C HIS A 529 9.04 -22.03 -17.08
N LEU A 530 8.71 -20.72 -17.11
CA LEU A 530 9.73 -19.67 -17.13
C LEU A 530 10.44 -19.58 -15.77
N PRO A 531 11.78 -19.48 -15.75
CA PRO A 531 12.51 -19.12 -14.53
C PRO A 531 12.00 -17.79 -13.97
N ASN A 532 11.89 -17.68 -12.65
CA ASN A 532 11.37 -16.48 -11.99
C ASN A 532 12.13 -15.20 -12.37
N GLU A 533 13.44 -15.30 -12.51
CA GLU A 533 14.29 -14.19 -12.95
C GLU A 533 13.95 -13.75 -14.39
N THR A 534 13.80 -14.71 -15.29
CA THR A 534 13.40 -14.44 -16.67
C THR A 534 11.99 -13.85 -16.76
N ALA A 535 11.07 -14.40 -15.99
CA ALA A 535 9.69 -13.90 -15.88
C ALA A 535 9.67 -12.46 -15.34
N TYR A 536 10.50 -12.17 -14.34
CA TYR A 536 10.67 -10.82 -13.80
C TYR A 536 11.20 -9.84 -14.84
N GLU A 537 12.24 -10.22 -15.57
CA GLU A 537 12.81 -9.36 -16.60
C GLU A 537 11.82 -9.10 -17.74
N LEU A 538 11.06 -10.13 -18.18
CA LEU A 538 10.00 -9.99 -19.18
C LEU A 538 8.90 -9.03 -18.67
N TYR A 539 8.48 -9.18 -17.43
CA TYR A 539 7.49 -8.27 -16.82
C TYR A 539 7.98 -6.82 -16.82
N ARG A 540 9.24 -6.60 -16.41
CA ARG A 540 9.84 -5.26 -16.40
C ARG A 540 9.98 -4.66 -17.80
N ILE A 541 10.31 -5.47 -18.78
CA ILE A 541 10.35 -5.03 -20.19
C ILE A 541 8.95 -4.60 -20.65
N VAL A 542 7.91 -5.40 -20.35
CA VAL A 542 6.52 -5.03 -20.69
C VAL A 542 6.12 -3.72 -20.00
N GLN A 543 6.42 -3.60 -18.71
CA GLN A 543 6.09 -2.42 -17.92
C GLN A 543 6.73 -1.15 -18.51
N GLU A 544 8.00 -1.20 -18.82
CA GLU A 544 8.74 -0.04 -19.37
C GLU A 544 8.25 0.33 -20.78
N LEU A 545 8.04 -0.67 -21.63
CA LEU A 545 7.59 -0.43 -23.00
C LEU A 545 6.15 0.11 -23.05
N THR A 546 5.23 -0.46 -22.29
CA THR A 546 3.85 0.01 -22.27
C THR A 546 3.73 1.38 -21.62
N MET A 547 4.56 1.67 -20.59
CA MET A 547 4.62 3.00 -20.01
C MET A 547 5.16 4.04 -20.99
N ASN A 548 6.13 3.66 -21.82
CA ASN A 548 6.65 4.52 -22.89
C ASN A 548 5.58 4.78 -23.97
N ILE A 549 4.77 3.78 -24.32
CA ILE A 549 3.65 3.94 -25.25
C ILE A 549 2.62 4.92 -24.66
N VAL A 550 2.22 4.75 -23.41
CA VAL A 550 1.27 5.63 -22.71
C VAL A 550 1.77 7.07 -22.67
N LYS A 551 3.04 7.28 -22.36
CA LYS A 551 3.63 8.62 -22.23
C LYS A 551 3.87 9.33 -23.56
N HIS A 552 4.19 8.58 -24.62
CA HIS A 552 4.79 9.18 -25.81
C HIS A 552 4.07 8.85 -27.12
N ALA A 553 3.29 7.78 -27.19
CA ALA A 553 2.72 7.33 -28.46
C ALA A 553 1.29 7.84 -28.75
N SER A 554 0.59 8.36 -27.75
CA SER A 554 -0.86 8.74 -27.86
C SER A 554 -1.70 7.60 -28.47
N ALA A 555 -1.38 6.36 -28.11
CA ALA A 555 -2.10 5.18 -28.56
C ALA A 555 -3.47 5.11 -27.91
N SER A 556 -4.46 4.60 -28.64
CA SER A 556 -5.78 4.29 -28.09
C SER A 556 -5.97 2.79 -27.85
N HIS A 557 -5.07 1.97 -28.38
CA HIS A 557 -5.14 0.52 -28.26
C HIS A 557 -3.75 -0.09 -28.10
N ILE A 558 -3.58 -1.00 -27.13
CA ILE A 558 -2.35 -1.74 -26.86
C ILE A 558 -2.70 -3.23 -26.77
N VAL A 559 -1.97 -4.06 -27.50
CA VAL A 559 -2.10 -5.51 -27.41
C VAL A 559 -0.79 -6.09 -26.93
N ILE A 560 -0.84 -6.83 -25.84
CA ILE A 560 0.28 -7.58 -25.29
C ILE A 560 0.00 -9.05 -25.54
N SER A 561 0.94 -9.79 -26.10
CA SER A 561 0.79 -11.23 -26.28
C SER A 561 2.06 -11.96 -25.91
N LEU A 562 1.91 -13.06 -25.20
CA LEU A 562 2.99 -14.00 -24.92
C LEU A 562 2.61 -15.34 -25.58
N ARG A 563 3.52 -15.90 -26.36
CA ARG A 563 3.35 -17.20 -27.01
C ARG A 563 4.52 -18.10 -26.66
N ALA A 564 4.24 -19.36 -26.44
CA ALA A 564 5.25 -20.40 -26.26
C ALA A 564 5.11 -21.41 -27.39
N ASP A 565 6.21 -21.88 -27.95
CA ASP A 565 6.22 -23.01 -28.87
C ASP A 565 6.63 -24.32 -28.15
N ASN A 566 6.55 -25.45 -28.87
CA ASN A 566 6.86 -26.78 -28.31
C ASN A 566 8.35 -27.02 -28.04
N GLU A 567 9.23 -26.03 -28.31
CA GLU A 567 10.68 -26.11 -28.17
C GLU A 567 11.23 -25.18 -27.09
N ASN A 568 10.45 -24.83 -26.07
CA ASN A 568 10.82 -23.85 -25.02
C ASN A 568 11.23 -22.47 -25.57
N LYS A 569 10.67 -22.08 -26.72
CA LYS A 569 10.84 -20.76 -27.28
C LYS A 569 9.64 -19.89 -26.93
N TYR A 570 9.91 -18.71 -26.40
CA TYR A 570 8.88 -17.74 -26.02
C TYR A 570 8.98 -16.51 -26.91
N THR A 571 7.82 -16.05 -27.36
CA THR A 571 7.71 -14.80 -28.15
C THR A 571 6.81 -13.84 -27.39
N LEU A 572 7.38 -12.77 -26.88
CA LEU A 572 6.64 -11.65 -26.32
C LEU A 572 6.46 -10.60 -27.42
N GLN A 573 5.22 -10.19 -27.64
CA GLN A 573 4.88 -9.16 -28.61
C GLN A 573 4.02 -8.08 -27.97
N ILE A 574 4.40 -6.82 -28.21
CA ILE A 574 3.62 -5.66 -27.80
C ILE A 574 3.30 -4.85 -29.05
N THR A 575 2.04 -4.59 -29.26
CA THR A 575 1.53 -3.84 -30.43
C THR A 575 0.74 -2.64 -29.96
N ASP A 576 0.99 -1.48 -30.55
CA ASP A 576 0.22 -0.28 -30.30
C ASP A 576 -0.16 0.42 -31.60
N ASN A 577 -1.25 1.20 -31.58
CA ASN A 577 -1.72 2.01 -32.70
C ASN A 577 -1.37 3.50 -32.55
N GLY A 578 -0.36 3.83 -31.75
CA GLY A 578 0.04 5.19 -31.52
C GLY A 578 0.82 5.81 -32.68
N LYS A 579 0.88 7.13 -32.70
CA LYS A 579 1.62 7.86 -33.73
C LYS A 579 3.12 7.68 -33.52
N ASN A 580 3.83 7.34 -34.58
CA ASN A 580 5.29 7.23 -34.59
C ASN A 580 5.95 8.55 -34.20
N ALA A 581 6.55 8.59 -33.01
CA ALA A 581 7.55 9.58 -32.67
C ALA A 581 8.88 9.14 -33.32
N ASN A 582 9.17 9.69 -34.48
CA ASN A 582 10.42 9.53 -35.25
C ASN A 582 10.69 8.19 -35.92
N LYS A 583 10.59 8.21 -37.24
CA LYS A 583 11.26 7.28 -38.19
C LYS A 583 12.76 7.30 -37.89
N GLN A 584 13.33 6.12 -37.75
CA GLN A 584 14.75 5.81 -37.64
C GLN A 584 15.37 5.92 -36.22
N GLN A 585 15.24 4.85 -35.47
CA GLN A 585 16.32 4.44 -34.56
C GLN A 585 16.37 2.90 -34.54
N THR A 586 17.18 2.36 -35.43
CA THR A 586 17.75 1.02 -35.30
C THR A 586 18.59 0.95 -34.00
N ALA A 587 18.55 -0.19 -33.33
CA ALA A 587 19.09 -0.49 -32.00
C ALA A 587 20.62 -0.32 -31.80
N THR A 588 21.25 0.74 -32.29
CA THR A 588 22.72 0.90 -32.22
C THR A 588 23.24 2.32 -31.94
N ASN A 589 22.42 3.28 -31.52
CA ASN A 589 22.95 4.62 -31.23
C ASN A 589 22.88 4.99 -29.73
N ASN A 590 24.03 5.41 -29.19
CA ASN A 590 24.34 5.77 -27.78
C ASN A 590 23.60 7.00 -27.21
N ASN A 591 22.46 7.40 -27.76
CA ASN A 591 21.67 8.55 -27.30
C ASN A 591 20.25 8.18 -26.86
N ASP A 592 20.00 6.91 -26.58
CA ASP A 592 18.71 6.46 -26.10
C ASP A 592 18.46 6.94 -24.67
N GLY A 593 17.25 7.45 -24.39
CA GLY A 593 16.84 7.83 -23.05
C GLY A 593 17.00 6.66 -22.08
N ILE A 594 17.14 6.95 -20.80
CA ILE A 594 17.44 5.98 -19.71
C ILE A 594 16.55 4.73 -19.80
N GLY A 595 15.27 4.85 -20.14
CA GLY A 595 14.32 3.73 -20.22
C GLY A 595 14.64 2.70 -21.33
N LEU A 596 14.96 3.13 -22.54
CA LEU A 596 15.30 2.22 -23.64
C LEU A 596 16.63 1.50 -23.40
N ARG A 597 17.59 2.16 -22.76
CA ARG A 597 18.85 1.55 -22.35
C ARG A 597 18.60 0.43 -21.34
N THR A 598 17.76 0.68 -20.35
CA THR A 598 17.37 -0.32 -19.35
C THR A 598 16.67 -1.54 -19.99
N VAL A 599 15.78 -1.32 -20.95
CA VAL A 599 15.14 -2.42 -21.73
C VAL A 599 16.18 -3.25 -22.46
N ASN A 600 17.13 -2.61 -23.15
CA ASN A 600 18.18 -3.33 -23.88
C ASN A 600 19.11 -4.13 -22.94
N ASP A 601 19.45 -3.59 -21.78
CA ASP A 601 20.28 -4.29 -20.80
C ASP A 601 19.52 -5.51 -20.22
N ARG A 602 18.21 -5.41 -19.97
CA ARG A 602 17.35 -6.53 -19.56
C ARG A 602 17.20 -7.61 -20.62
N ILE A 603 17.05 -7.21 -21.89
CA ILE A 603 17.02 -8.15 -23.02
C ILE A 603 18.31 -8.96 -23.10
N ARG A 604 19.46 -8.31 -22.89
CA ARG A 604 20.78 -8.99 -22.86
C ARG A 604 20.90 -9.92 -21.65
N ALA A 605 20.41 -9.52 -20.49
CA ALA A 605 20.47 -10.32 -19.26
C ALA A 605 19.78 -11.67 -19.40
N ILE A 606 18.69 -11.74 -20.18
CA ILE A 606 17.96 -12.98 -20.45
C ILE A 606 18.37 -13.66 -21.78
N ASN A 607 19.45 -13.21 -22.40
CA ASN A 607 19.92 -13.72 -23.69
C ASN A 607 18.83 -13.73 -24.80
N ALA A 608 17.92 -12.76 -24.76
CA ALA A 608 16.87 -12.62 -25.75
C ALA A 608 17.29 -11.73 -26.93
N THR A 609 16.56 -11.85 -28.03
CA THR A 609 16.68 -10.96 -29.18
C THR A 609 15.41 -10.18 -29.38
N ALA A 610 15.51 -8.89 -29.68
CA ALA A 610 14.34 -8.06 -29.91
C ALA A 610 14.40 -7.38 -31.28
N ASN A 611 13.22 -7.18 -31.87
CA ASN A 611 13.04 -6.46 -33.12
C ASN A 611 11.83 -5.51 -32.99
N VAL A 612 11.91 -4.33 -33.61
CA VAL A 612 10.86 -3.34 -33.63
C VAL A 612 10.48 -3.06 -35.08
N CYS A 613 9.23 -3.28 -35.42
CA CYS A 613 8.67 -2.97 -36.72
C CYS A 613 7.55 -1.92 -36.57
N SER A 614 7.66 -0.83 -37.32
CA SER A 614 6.61 0.19 -37.37
C SER A 614 6.00 0.28 -38.76
N SER A 615 4.67 0.25 -38.81
CA SER A 615 3.89 0.46 -40.03
C SER A 615 3.06 1.75 -39.93
N THR A 616 2.26 2.04 -40.96
CA THR A 616 1.36 3.20 -40.96
C THR A 616 0.20 3.05 -39.99
N GLU A 617 -0.10 1.83 -39.56
CA GLU A 617 -1.27 1.51 -38.70
C GLU A 617 -0.86 1.09 -37.30
N ASN A 618 0.28 0.37 -37.13
CA ASN A 618 0.70 -0.19 -35.84
C ASN A 618 2.21 -0.20 -35.67
N ASN A 619 2.66 -0.06 -34.42
CA ASN A 619 4.02 -0.35 -33.99
C ASN A 619 4.04 -1.72 -33.31
N VAL A 620 5.01 -2.54 -33.64
CA VAL A 620 5.15 -3.90 -33.11
C VAL A 620 6.54 -4.09 -32.56
N PHE A 621 6.64 -4.30 -31.26
CA PHE A 621 7.86 -4.79 -30.60
C PHE A 621 7.75 -6.30 -30.46
N THR A 622 8.75 -7.03 -30.90
CA THR A 622 8.82 -8.50 -30.78
C THR A 622 10.12 -8.90 -30.10
N LEU A 623 10.01 -9.67 -29.02
CA LEU A 623 11.15 -10.25 -28.30
C LEU A 623 11.08 -11.77 -28.41
N LEU A 624 12.19 -12.37 -28.82
CA LEU A 624 12.36 -13.80 -28.93
C LEU A 624 13.32 -14.28 -27.84
N LEU A 625 12.87 -15.23 -27.07
CA LEU A 625 13.61 -15.87 -25.99
C LEU A 625 13.65 -17.38 -26.22
N ASN A 626 14.84 -17.96 -26.09
CA ASN A 626 15.04 -19.41 -26.16
C ASN A 626 15.60 -19.89 -24.82
N ILE A 627 14.83 -20.69 -24.11
CA ILE A 627 15.25 -21.29 -22.84
C ILE A 627 15.83 -22.67 -23.18
N ASN A 628 17.14 -22.72 -23.38
CA ASN A 628 17.84 -24.00 -23.41
C ASN A 628 17.98 -24.50 -21.97
N GLU A 629 17.64 -25.81 -21.75
CA GLU A 629 17.85 -26.52 -20.48
C GLU A 629 19.31 -26.46 -19.99
#